data_6fee44046cb0746f57144367d3f1134e
#
_entry.id   6fee44046cb0746f57144367d3f1134e
#
_cell.length_a   1.000
_cell.length_b   1.000
_cell.length_c   1.000
_cell.angle_alpha   90.00
_cell.angle_beta   90.00
_cell.angle_gamma   90.00
#
_symmetry.space_group_name_H-M   'P 1'
#
loop_
_entity.id
_entity.type
_entity.pdbx_description
1 polymer ?
#
loop_
_entity_poly.entity_id
_entity_poly.type
_entity_poly.pdbx_seq_one_letter_code
_entity_poly.pdbx_strand_id
1 'polypeptide(L)'
;MVRTIHSTVPFPMLEKEDTVSRLSRAGVGPEIYFSGNTLDLLKPETAEKVAESLRSAGIATTTFHAPFNDISPGARDEEVRRITVRRLRQAVSLAPLFRPLGIVMHGGYSNWLYDFESEAWLEGAKRTFSEVAETAESAGVDIYLENVFDEVPDHLLRLRAAVGSKRLGFCFDAGHAFLFSRLPVQKWIHAFGPDLREMHIHDNRGLRDDHLPVGEGSINFRGVLLAAGDAGITPILTVEPHREDHFFRSVVSLRAILADIA
;
A
#
# COMPACT_ATOMS: atom_id res chain seq x y z
N MET A 1 21.99 5.99 -1.53
CA MET A 1 20.85 6.85 -1.11
C MET A 1 20.14 6.20 0.06
N VAL A 2 19.80 6.96 1.11
CA VAL A 2 18.98 6.43 2.21
C VAL A 2 17.56 6.18 1.69
N ARG A 3 17.11 4.95 1.75
CA ARG A 3 15.73 4.57 1.34
C ARG A 3 14.78 4.78 2.51
N THR A 4 13.59 5.32 2.23
CA THR A 4 12.52 5.43 3.22
C THR A 4 11.95 4.03 3.47
N ILE A 5 11.95 3.60 4.74
CA ILE A 5 11.38 2.32 5.17
C ILE A 5 10.17 2.60 6.04
N HIS A 6 9.05 1.99 5.71
CA HIS A 6 7.83 1.97 6.50
C HIS A 6 7.48 0.57 6.98
N SER A 7 6.55 0.48 7.89
CA SER A 7 5.91 -0.77 8.29
C SER A 7 4.41 -0.56 8.41
N THR A 8 3.63 -1.49 7.88
CA THR A 8 2.18 -1.50 8.07
C THR A 8 1.85 -1.68 9.56
N VAL A 9 1.03 -0.77 10.07
CA VAL A 9 0.58 -0.76 11.47
C VAL A 9 -0.91 -0.41 11.53
N PRO A 10 -1.77 -1.28 12.07
CA PRO A 10 -3.17 -0.93 12.31
C PRO A 10 -3.28 0.30 13.22
N PHE A 11 -4.13 1.26 12.84
CA PHE A 11 -4.30 2.51 13.59
C PHE A 11 -4.47 2.32 15.11
N PRO A 12 -5.29 1.37 15.63
CA PRO A 12 -5.43 1.21 17.08
C PRO A 12 -4.14 0.81 17.83
N MET A 13 -3.16 0.27 17.11
CA MET A 13 -1.86 -0.03 17.72
C MET A 13 -1.02 1.23 17.95
N LEU A 14 -1.23 2.28 17.17
CA LEU A 14 -0.53 3.56 17.33
C LEU A 14 -1.01 4.37 18.54
N GLU A 15 -2.14 4.02 19.13
CA GLU A 15 -2.59 4.57 20.41
C GLU A 15 -1.71 4.11 21.59
N LYS A 16 -0.90 3.05 21.37
CA LYS A 16 0.03 2.52 22.35
C LYS A 16 1.40 3.18 22.21
N GLU A 17 1.86 3.85 23.25
CA GLU A 17 3.16 4.55 23.30
C GLU A 17 4.34 3.64 22.91
N ASP A 18 4.32 2.37 23.32
CA ASP A 18 5.37 1.40 22.98
C ASP A 18 5.48 1.15 21.46
N THR A 19 4.36 1.13 20.73
CA THR A 19 4.38 0.97 19.27
C THR A 19 5.09 2.12 18.58
N VAL A 20 4.74 3.36 18.93
CA VAL A 20 5.36 4.57 18.38
C VAL A 20 6.85 4.63 18.73
N SER A 21 7.20 4.31 19.98
CA SER A 21 8.59 4.25 20.44
C SER A 21 9.43 3.21 19.70
N ARG A 22 8.85 2.04 19.38
CA ARG A 22 9.53 0.99 18.59
C ARG A 22 9.80 1.43 17.16
N LEU A 23 8.83 2.06 16.50
CA LEU A 23 9.00 2.61 15.14
C LEU A 23 10.11 3.67 15.12
N SER A 24 10.06 4.61 16.06
CA SER A 24 11.06 5.69 16.19
C SER A 24 12.47 5.12 16.41
N ARG A 25 12.65 4.20 17.38
CA ARG A 25 13.97 3.55 17.63
C ARG A 25 14.47 2.73 16.44
N ALA A 26 13.56 2.15 15.69
CA ALA A 26 13.91 1.44 14.45
C ALA A 26 14.20 2.40 13.28
N GLY A 27 13.91 3.70 13.39
CA GLY A 27 14.02 4.64 12.27
C GLY A 27 13.13 4.24 11.10
N VAL A 28 11.88 3.81 11.40
CA VAL A 28 10.88 3.32 10.44
C VAL A 28 9.61 4.14 10.61
N GLY A 29 9.03 4.64 9.52
CA GLY A 29 7.72 5.29 9.54
C GLY A 29 6.58 4.27 9.52
N PRO A 30 5.38 4.59 9.99
CA PRO A 30 4.23 3.74 9.81
C PRO A 30 3.60 3.92 8.43
N GLU A 31 3.22 2.83 7.79
CA GLU A 31 2.06 2.80 6.94
C GLU A 31 0.85 2.52 7.83
N ILE A 32 -0.02 3.50 7.97
CA ILE A 32 -1.16 3.41 8.89
C ILE A 32 -2.33 2.72 8.19
N TYR A 33 -2.64 1.49 8.62
CA TYR A 33 -3.81 0.77 8.12
C TYR A 33 -5.08 1.19 8.84
N PHE A 34 -6.07 1.59 8.07
CA PHE A 34 -7.42 1.90 8.55
C PHE A 34 -8.42 0.84 8.08
N SER A 35 -8.99 0.06 9.01
CA SER A 35 -10.15 -0.76 8.69
C SER A 35 -11.43 0.08 8.64
N GLY A 36 -12.47 -0.43 7.97
CA GLY A 36 -13.77 0.23 7.96
C GLY A 36 -14.33 0.48 9.37
N ASN A 37 -14.15 -0.48 10.28
CA ASN A 37 -14.56 -0.35 11.68
C ASN A 37 -13.74 0.71 12.43
N THR A 38 -12.43 0.78 12.18
CA THR A 38 -11.59 1.84 12.73
C THR A 38 -12.10 3.22 12.31
N LEU A 39 -12.38 3.41 11.03
CA LEU A 39 -12.87 4.69 10.51
C LEU A 39 -14.22 5.10 11.08
N ASP A 40 -15.12 4.15 11.37
CA ASP A 40 -16.43 4.43 11.97
C ASP A 40 -16.36 4.82 13.46
N LEU A 41 -15.35 4.30 14.17
CA LEU A 41 -15.18 4.52 15.62
C LEU A 41 -14.16 5.60 15.95
N LEU A 42 -13.38 6.06 14.97
CA LEU A 42 -12.30 7.02 15.18
C LEU A 42 -12.82 8.39 15.56
N LYS A 43 -12.45 8.83 16.76
CA LYS A 43 -12.76 10.18 17.24
C LYS A 43 -11.66 11.16 16.77
N PRO A 44 -12.03 12.40 16.43
CA PRO A 44 -11.06 13.43 16.03
C PRO A 44 -9.91 13.60 17.03
N GLU A 45 -10.24 13.65 18.33
CA GLU A 45 -9.26 13.85 19.39
C GLU A 45 -8.26 12.69 19.50
N THR A 46 -8.70 11.45 19.18
CA THR A 46 -7.81 10.29 19.14
C THR A 46 -6.87 10.38 17.95
N ALA A 47 -7.38 10.75 16.77
CA ALA A 47 -6.57 10.94 15.58
C ALA A 47 -5.51 12.05 15.80
N GLU A 48 -5.88 13.18 16.40
CA GLU A 48 -4.97 14.28 16.73
C GLU A 48 -3.86 13.84 17.69
N LYS A 49 -4.20 13.09 18.74
CA LYS A 49 -3.22 12.56 19.71
C LYS A 49 -2.22 11.64 19.05
N VAL A 50 -2.67 10.72 18.18
CA VAL A 50 -1.78 9.80 17.46
C VAL A 50 -0.87 10.60 16.51
N ALA A 51 -1.41 11.54 15.74
CA ALA A 51 -0.63 12.37 14.85
C ALA A 51 0.44 13.20 15.61
N GLU A 52 0.11 13.74 16.79
CA GLU A 52 1.07 14.43 17.64
C GLU A 52 2.13 13.49 18.22
N SER A 53 1.73 12.28 18.68
CA SER A 53 2.66 11.28 19.18
C SER A 53 3.71 10.89 18.14
N LEU A 54 3.30 10.69 16.87
CA LEU A 54 4.21 10.40 15.78
C LEU A 54 5.20 11.55 15.53
N ARG A 55 4.72 12.80 15.51
CA ARG A 55 5.59 13.99 15.36
C ARG A 55 6.57 14.12 16.50
N SER A 56 6.09 14.00 17.74
CA SER A 56 6.91 14.13 18.96
C SER A 56 7.97 13.03 19.06
N ALA A 57 7.70 11.84 18.50
CA ALA A 57 8.67 10.74 18.42
C ALA A 57 9.69 10.91 17.27
N GLY A 58 9.63 12.01 16.50
CA GLY A 58 10.54 12.28 15.39
C GLY A 58 10.30 11.43 14.16
N ILE A 59 9.09 10.83 13.99
CA ILE A 59 8.73 10.08 12.78
C ILE A 59 8.48 11.08 11.65
N ALA A 60 9.38 11.07 10.67
CA ALA A 60 9.43 12.07 9.61
C ALA A 60 8.36 11.87 8.51
N THR A 61 8.03 10.62 8.22
CA THR A 61 7.12 10.27 7.10
C THR A 61 6.16 9.15 7.48
N THR A 62 4.99 9.19 6.89
CA THR A 62 3.97 8.15 6.99
C THR A 62 3.37 7.88 5.61
N THR A 63 2.81 6.71 5.40
CA THR A 63 1.83 6.41 4.35
C THR A 63 0.57 5.87 4.99
N PHE A 64 -0.50 5.76 4.23
CA PHE A 64 -1.73 5.11 4.67
C PHE A 64 -2.00 3.87 3.83
N HIS A 65 -2.64 2.90 4.45
CA HIS A 65 -3.35 1.83 3.76
C HIS A 65 -4.86 2.00 4.01
N ALA A 66 -5.61 2.23 2.94
CA ALA A 66 -7.07 2.36 3.02
C ALA A 66 -7.73 1.01 3.36
N PRO A 67 -9.01 1.01 3.78
CA PRO A 67 -9.74 -0.24 3.93
C PRO A 67 -9.69 -1.08 2.65
N PHE A 68 -9.48 -2.38 2.79
CA PHE A 68 -9.47 -3.32 1.68
C PHE A 68 -10.44 -4.49 1.85
N ASN A 69 -10.72 -4.90 3.09
CA ASN A 69 -11.74 -5.91 3.36
C ASN A 69 -13.12 -5.38 3.00
N ASP A 70 -13.91 -6.17 2.28
CA ASP A 70 -15.27 -5.85 1.83
C ASP A 70 -15.34 -4.59 0.94
N ILE A 71 -14.24 -4.24 0.29
CA ILE A 71 -14.14 -3.12 -0.65
C ILE A 71 -14.14 -3.66 -2.08
N SER A 72 -15.00 -3.11 -2.93
CA SER A 72 -15.13 -3.53 -4.33
C SER A 72 -15.19 -2.32 -5.26
N PRO A 73 -14.03 -1.76 -5.67
CA PRO A 73 -13.99 -0.58 -6.53
C PRO A 73 -14.71 -0.76 -7.87
N GLY A 74 -14.62 -1.97 -8.45
CA GLY A 74 -15.28 -2.31 -9.71
C GLY A 74 -16.68 -2.88 -9.55
N ALA A 75 -17.33 -2.73 -8.38
CA ALA A 75 -18.65 -3.32 -8.13
C ALA A 75 -19.67 -2.96 -9.20
N ARG A 76 -20.41 -3.98 -9.67
CA ARG A 76 -21.56 -3.81 -10.59
C ARG A 76 -22.79 -3.27 -9.85
N ASP A 77 -22.92 -3.61 -8.56
CA ASP A 77 -23.95 -3.10 -7.68
C ASP A 77 -23.58 -1.68 -7.20
N GLU A 78 -24.46 -0.73 -7.49
CA GLU A 78 -24.22 0.69 -7.19
C GLU A 78 -24.16 0.99 -5.68
N GLU A 79 -24.89 0.25 -4.83
CA GLU A 79 -24.84 0.42 -3.38
C GLU A 79 -23.49 -0.05 -2.82
N VAL A 80 -22.97 -1.19 -3.30
CA VAL A 80 -21.63 -1.70 -2.94
C VAL A 80 -20.55 -0.68 -3.38
N ARG A 81 -20.68 -0.14 -4.59
CA ARG A 81 -19.75 0.89 -5.09
C ARG A 81 -19.79 2.15 -4.22
N ARG A 82 -20.98 2.64 -3.85
CA ARG A 82 -21.14 3.83 -2.98
C ARG A 82 -20.51 3.62 -1.60
N ILE A 83 -20.69 2.45 -1.01
CA ILE A 83 -20.03 2.10 0.25
C ILE A 83 -18.51 2.12 0.07
N THR A 84 -18.00 1.53 -1.00
CA THR A 84 -16.56 1.54 -1.33
C THR A 84 -16.02 2.96 -1.43
N VAL A 85 -16.64 3.84 -2.23
CA VAL A 85 -16.24 5.25 -2.36
C VAL A 85 -16.23 5.94 -1.00
N ARG A 86 -17.27 5.75 -0.20
CA ARG A 86 -17.34 6.34 1.15
C ARG A 86 -16.17 5.91 2.01
N ARG A 87 -15.84 4.62 2.04
CA ARG A 87 -14.72 4.07 2.84
C ARG A 87 -13.38 4.63 2.41
N LEU A 88 -13.12 4.67 1.12
CA LEU A 88 -11.87 5.22 0.59
C LEU A 88 -11.75 6.73 0.89
N ARG A 89 -12.84 7.50 0.71
CA ARG A 89 -12.87 8.93 1.05
C ARG A 89 -12.68 9.19 2.55
N GLN A 90 -13.19 8.33 3.43
CA GLN A 90 -12.93 8.43 4.87
C GLN A 90 -11.43 8.37 5.18
N ALA A 91 -10.68 7.45 4.56
CA ALA A 91 -9.23 7.39 4.72
C ALA A 91 -8.54 8.67 4.17
N VAL A 92 -8.96 9.14 2.98
CA VAL A 92 -8.42 10.38 2.39
C VAL A 92 -8.67 11.58 3.29
N SER A 93 -9.83 11.66 3.98
CA SER A 93 -10.18 12.79 4.84
C SER A 93 -9.24 12.99 6.04
N LEU A 94 -8.47 11.97 6.40
CA LEU A 94 -7.46 12.04 7.47
C LEU A 94 -6.10 12.60 6.98
N ALA A 95 -5.89 12.68 5.67
CA ALA A 95 -4.62 13.12 5.10
C ALA A 95 -4.19 14.53 5.55
N PRO A 96 -5.04 15.55 5.69
CA PRO A 96 -4.61 16.86 6.18
C PRO A 96 -3.99 16.85 7.58
N LEU A 97 -4.42 15.91 8.45
CA LEU A 97 -3.93 15.79 9.82
C LEU A 97 -2.57 15.08 9.89
N PHE A 98 -2.42 13.96 9.17
CA PHE A 98 -1.23 13.12 9.22
C PHE A 98 -0.18 13.46 8.15
N ARG A 99 -0.60 14.09 7.04
CA ARG A 99 0.22 14.44 5.89
C ARG A 99 0.99 13.24 5.32
N PRO A 100 0.31 12.12 5.01
CA PRO A 100 0.98 10.96 4.46
C PRO A 100 1.58 11.28 3.08
N LEU A 101 2.65 10.58 2.72
CA LEU A 101 3.26 10.66 1.39
C LEU A 101 2.31 10.14 0.30
N GLY A 102 1.44 9.18 0.64
CA GLY A 102 0.41 8.63 -0.22
C GLY A 102 -0.50 7.67 0.54
N ILE A 103 -1.52 7.18 -0.15
CA ILE A 103 -2.51 6.24 0.37
C ILE A 103 -2.58 5.04 -0.55
N VAL A 104 -2.20 3.87 -0.05
CA VAL A 104 -2.31 2.60 -0.77
C VAL A 104 -3.77 2.17 -0.82
N MET A 105 -4.22 1.78 -2.01
CA MET A 105 -5.59 1.31 -2.26
C MET A 105 -5.57 0.15 -3.25
N HIS A 106 -6.32 -0.91 -2.96
CA HIS A 106 -6.49 -2.04 -3.86
C HIS A 106 -7.32 -1.67 -5.09
N GLY A 107 -6.86 -2.08 -6.28
CA GLY A 107 -7.64 -1.91 -7.52
C GLY A 107 -8.88 -2.81 -7.58
N GLY A 108 -8.84 -3.92 -6.85
CA GLY A 108 -9.98 -4.82 -6.64
C GLY A 108 -10.34 -5.68 -7.85
N TYR A 109 -9.43 -5.87 -8.80
CA TYR A 109 -9.64 -6.81 -9.90
C TYR A 109 -9.28 -8.24 -9.49
N SER A 110 -10.06 -9.18 -9.97
CA SER A 110 -9.74 -10.60 -9.95
C SER A 110 -10.43 -11.29 -11.13
N ASN A 111 -9.68 -12.10 -11.87
CA ASN A 111 -10.21 -12.87 -12.99
C ASN A 111 -11.45 -13.70 -12.58
N TRP A 112 -11.42 -14.31 -11.40
CA TRP A 112 -12.50 -15.16 -10.90
C TRP A 112 -13.72 -14.38 -10.43
N LEU A 113 -13.52 -13.19 -9.87
CA LEU A 113 -14.63 -12.37 -9.39
C LEU A 113 -15.41 -11.72 -10.54
N TYR A 114 -14.72 -11.40 -11.63
CA TYR A 114 -15.29 -10.72 -12.79
C TYR A 114 -15.47 -11.62 -14.01
N ASP A 115 -15.35 -12.95 -13.84
CA ASP A 115 -15.52 -13.92 -14.92
C ASP A 115 -14.63 -13.63 -16.16
N PHE A 116 -13.40 -13.17 -15.90
CA PHE A 116 -12.42 -12.72 -16.91
C PHE A 116 -12.86 -11.49 -17.73
N GLU A 117 -13.96 -10.83 -17.34
CA GLU A 117 -14.45 -9.60 -17.99
C GLU A 117 -13.83 -8.34 -17.36
N SER A 118 -12.59 -8.02 -17.70
CA SER A 118 -11.89 -6.86 -17.14
C SER A 118 -12.54 -5.52 -17.48
N GLU A 119 -13.29 -5.41 -18.60
CA GLU A 119 -13.99 -4.19 -18.99
C GLU A 119 -15.11 -3.83 -18.01
N ALA A 120 -15.89 -4.80 -17.55
CA ALA A 120 -16.96 -4.59 -16.60
C ALA A 120 -16.41 -4.09 -15.24
N TRP A 121 -15.27 -4.65 -14.80
CA TRP A 121 -14.55 -4.14 -13.63
C TRP A 121 -14.04 -2.71 -13.85
N LEU A 122 -13.39 -2.45 -15.00
CA LEU A 122 -12.75 -1.18 -15.30
C LEU A 122 -13.75 -0.03 -15.29
N GLU A 123 -14.96 -0.24 -15.81
CA GLU A 123 -16.02 0.77 -15.80
C GLU A 123 -16.38 1.21 -14.38
N GLY A 124 -16.64 0.25 -13.49
CA GLY A 124 -16.94 0.53 -12.09
C GLY A 124 -15.75 1.14 -11.34
N ALA A 125 -14.56 0.56 -11.50
CA ALA A 125 -13.35 1.03 -10.84
C ALA A 125 -12.96 2.45 -11.28
N LYS A 126 -13.09 2.77 -12.56
CA LYS A 126 -12.88 4.12 -13.09
C LYS A 126 -13.79 5.13 -12.38
N ARG A 127 -15.10 4.86 -12.28
CA ARG A 127 -16.06 5.74 -11.60
C ARG A 127 -15.67 5.93 -10.13
N THR A 128 -15.36 4.83 -9.44
CA THR A 128 -14.93 4.85 -8.04
C THR A 128 -13.67 5.69 -7.85
N PHE A 129 -12.60 5.40 -8.59
CA PHE A 129 -11.33 6.11 -8.43
C PHE A 129 -11.35 7.54 -8.96
N SER A 130 -12.22 7.88 -9.92
CA SER A 130 -12.43 9.29 -10.30
C SER A 130 -12.99 10.10 -9.12
N GLU A 131 -14.03 9.59 -8.45
CA GLU A 131 -14.60 10.25 -7.28
C GLU A 131 -13.62 10.34 -6.09
N VAL A 132 -12.81 9.31 -5.88
CA VAL A 132 -11.81 9.29 -4.79
C VAL A 132 -10.64 10.22 -5.12
N ALA A 133 -10.20 10.28 -6.39
CA ALA A 133 -9.13 11.15 -6.84
C ALA A 133 -9.48 12.63 -6.70
N GLU A 134 -10.73 13.05 -6.94
CA GLU A 134 -11.19 14.41 -6.68
C GLU A 134 -11.03 14.80 -5.20
N THR A 135 -11.35 13.85 -4.29
CA THR A 135 -11.17 14.06 -2.85
C THR A 135 -9.68 14.13 -2.48
N ALA A 136 -8.85 13.26 -3.07
CA ALA A 136 -7.41 13.23 -2.85
C ALA A 136 -6.72 14.50 -3.38
N GLU A 137 -7.16 15.02 -4.54
CA GLU A 137 -6.68 16.31 -5.08
C GLU A 137 -6.96 17.44 -4.09
N SER A 138 -8.18 17.51 -3.56
CA SER A 138 -8.58 18.51 -2.57
C SER A 138 -7.80 18.41 -1.25
N ALA A 139 -7.43 17.18 -0.85
CA ALA A 139 -6.63 16.91 0.34
C ALA A 139 -5.12 17.04 0.11
N GLY A 140 -4.68 17.20 -1.15
CA GLY A 140 -3.27 17.32 -1.51
C GLY A 140 -2.47 16.04 -1.33
N VAL A 141 -3.09 14.83 -1.44
CA VAL A 141 -2.45 13.53 -1.23
C VAL A 141 -2.51 12.67 -2.47
N ASP A 142 -1.51 11.80 -2.66
CA ASP A 142 -1.46 10.85 -3.77
C ASP A 142 -2.11 9.50 -3.38
N ILE A 143 -2.56 8.76 -4.38
CA ILE A 143 -3.12 7.41 -4.25
C ILE A 143 -2.18 6.44 -4.95
N TYR A 144 -1.84 5.33 -4.29
CA TYR A 144 -1.01 4.28 -4.84
C TYR A 144 -1.85 3.02 -5.06
N LEU A 145 -2.11 2.69 -6.34
CA LEU A 145 -2.86 1.49 -6.72
C LEU A 145 -1.97 0.25 -6.51
N GLU A 146 -2.45 -0.69 -5.74
CA GLU A 146 -1.72 -1.89 -5.38
C GLU A 146 -2.18 -3.11 -6.19
N ASN A 147 -1.21 -3.94 -6.63
CA ASN A 147 -1.49 -5.26 -7.20
C ASN A 147 -1.78 -6.27 -6.09
N VAL A 148 -2.91 -6.96 -6.19
CA VAL A 148 -3.30 -8.02 -5.26
C VAL A 148 -3.44 -9.35 -6.01
N PHE A 149 -4.56 -9.55 -6.71
CA PHE A 149 -4.81 -10.76 -7.51
C PHE A 149 -4.47 -10.57 -8.99
N ASP A 150 -3.79 -9.49 -9.32
CA ASP A 150 -3.46 -9.14 -10.68
C ASP A 150 -2.35 -10.05 -11.22
N GLU A 151 -2.62 -10.74 -12.32
CA GLU A 151 -1.66 -11.62 -13.00
C GLU A 151 -0.68 -10.83 -13.89
N VAL A 152 -1.07 -9.61 -14.28
CA VAL A 152 -0.31 -8.68 -15.13
C VAL A 152 -0.57 -7.23 -14.71
N PRO A 153 0.34 -6.28 -14.97
CA PRO A 153 0.18 -4.88 -14.58
C PRO A 153 -0.90 -4.13 -15.36
N ASP A 154 -1.37 -4.69 -16.47
CA ASP A 154 -2.24 -4.02 -17.44
C ASP A 154 -3.54 -3.49 -16.83
N HIS A 155 -4.13 -4.21 -15.88
CA HIS A 155 -5.38 -3.79 -15.24
C HIS A 155 -5.20 -2.46 -14.49
N LEU A 156 -4.15 -2.35 -13.68
CA LEU A 156 -3.85 -1.13 -12.92
C LEU A 156 -3.40 0.02 -13.84
N LEU A 157 -2.61 -0.28 -14.87
CA LEU A 157 -2.20 0.70 -15.89
C LEU A 157 -3.42 1.28 -16.62
N ARG A 158 -4.35 0.42 -17.05
CA ARG A 158 -5.60 0.83 -17.71
C ARG A 158 -6.49 1.65 -16.78
N LEU A 159 -6.62 1.24 -15.52
CA LEU A 159 -7.39 1.98 -14.53
C LEU A 159 -6.81 3.39 -14.32
N ARG A 160 -5.49 3.49 -14.10
CA ARG A 160 -4.82 4.79 -13.97
C ARG A 160 -5.02 5.68 -15.19
N ALA A 161 -4.84 5.11 -16.38
CA ALA A 161 -5.04 5.84 -17.64
C ALA A 161 -6.50 6.30 -17.82
N ALA A 162 -7.47 5.45 -17.46
CA ALA A 162 -8.89 5.75 -17.58
C ALA A 162 -9.36 6.84 -16.60
N VAL A 163 -8.79 6.89 -15.39
CA VAL A 163 -9.06 7.96 -14.40
C VAL A 163 -8.37 9.26 -14.80
N GLY A 164 -7.14 9.18 -15.32
CA GLY A 164 -6.41 10.34 -15.85
C GLY A 164 -5.91 11.33 -14.79
N SER A 165 -6.01 11.02 -13.50
CA SER A 165 -5.50 11.88 -12.43
C SER A 165 -3.99 11.70 -12.24
N LYS A 166 -3.27 12.82 -12.08
CA LYS A 166 -1.84 12.84 -11.77
C LYS A 166 -1.55 12.38 -10.33
N ARG A 167 -2.57 12.29 -9.49
CA ARG A 167 -2.47 11.80 -8.12
C ARG A 167 -2.37 10.28 -8.02
N LEU A 168 -2.65 9.54 -9.10
CA LEU A 168 -2.56 8.09 -9.11
C LEU A 168 -1.15 7.63 -9.48
N GLY A 169 -0.50 6.93 -8.56
CA GLY A 169 0.71 6.14 -8.77
C GLY A 169 0.44 4.68 -8.45
N PHE A 170 1.51 3.92 -8.22
CA PHE A 170 1.43 2.49 -7.94
C PHE A 170 2.17 2.13 -6.65
N CYS A 171 1.61 1.15 -5.94
CA CYS A 171 2.29 0.33 -4.97
C CYS A 171 2.51 -1.05 -5.59
N PHE A 172 3.75 -1.53 -5.62
CA PHE A 172 4.05 -2.88 -6.08
C PHE A 172 4.20 -3.81 -4.87
N ASP A 173 3.25 -4.72 -4.70
CA ASP A 173 3.38 -5.78 -3.71
C ASP A 173 4.13 -6.97 -4.30
N ALA A 174 5.31 -7.23 -3.73
CA ALA A 174 6.21 -8.30 -4.18
C ALA A 174 5.71 -9.69 -3.76
N GLY A 175 5.02 -9.79 -2.63
CA GLY A 175 4.43 -11.04 -2.13
C GLY A 175 3.25 -11.49 -2.97
N HIS A 176 2.34 -10.57 -3.27
CA HIS A 176 1.21 -10.82 -4.16
C HIS A 176 1.68 -11.17 -5.59
N ALA A 177 2.65 -10.41 -6.12
CA ALA A 177 3.20 -10.73 -7.44
C ALA A 177 3.85 -12.10 -7.49
N PHE A 178 4.50 -12.56 -6.42
CA PHE A 178 5.09 -13.89 -6.35
C PHE A 178 4.03 -15.00 -6.37
N LEU A 179 2.85 -14.75 -5.80
CA LEU A 179 1.74 -15.71 -5.76
C LEU A 179 0.92 -15.72 -7.05
N PHE A 180 0.61 -14.58 -7.60
CA PHE A 180 -0.45 -14.44 -8.61
C PHE A 180 0.06 -14.03 -9.98
N SER A 181 1.25 -13.42 -10.08
CA SER A 181 1.75 -12.92 -11.37
C SER A 181 2.18 -14.03 -12.33
N ARG A 182 1.87 -13.83 -13.60
CA ARG A 182 2.40 -14.60 -14.73
C ARG A 182 3.68 -14.02 -15.31
N LEU A 183 4.12 -12.87 -14.80
CA LEU A 183 5.26 -12.14 -15.33
C LEU A 183 6.38 -12.03 -14.28
N PRO A 184 7.64 -11.99 -14.71
CA PRO A 184 8.73 -11.70 -13.80
C PRO A 184 8.62 -10.26 -13.27
N VAL A 185 9.10 -10.06 -12.05
CA VAL A 185 9.05 -8.80 -11.30
C VAL A 185 9.55 -7.58 -12.08
N GLN A 186 10.59 -7.77 -12.90
CA GLN A 186 11.16 -6.72 -13.74
C GLN A 186 10.14 -6.11 -14.71
N LYS A 187 9.19 -6.93 -15.20
CA LYS A 187 8.13 -6.46 -16.09
C LYS A 187 7.16 -5.52 -15.37
N TRP A 188 6.84 -5.82 -14.11
CA TRP A 188 6.01 -4.95 -13.26
C TRP A 188 6.68 -3.62 -12.98
N ILE A 189 7.93 -3.66 -12.52
CA ILE A 189 8.71 -2.46 -12.21
C ILE A 189 8.86 -1.57 -13.45
N HIS A 190 9.20 -2.18 -14.60
CA HIS A 190 9.30 -1.45 -15.86
C HIS A 190 7.96 -0.84 -16.30
N ALA A 191 6.86 -1.59 -16.16
CA ALA A 191 5.53 -1.15 -16.55
C ALA A 191 5.02 0.03 -15.69
N PHE A 192 5.26 -0.01 -14.38
CA PHE A 192 4.90 1.07 -13.47
C PHE A 192 5.85 2.28 -13.61
N GLY A 193 7.10 2.04 -13.96
CA GLY A 193 8.09 3.08 -14.24
C GLY A 193 8.21 4.11 -13.11
N PRO A 194 8.31 5.42 -13.44
CA PRO A 194 8.47 6.48 -12.45
C PRO A 194 7.23 6.72 -11.57
N ASP A 195 6.09 6.09 -11.90
CA ASP A 195 4.87 6.15 -11.12
C ASP A 195 4.81 5.09 -10.00
N LEU A 196 5.81 4.20 -9.92
CA LEU A 196 6.00 3.30 -8.78
C LEU A 196 6.51 4.11 -7.58
N ARG A 197 5.65 4.32 -6.60
CA ARG A 197 5.89 5.16 -5.42
C ARG A 197 6.23 4.37 -4.16
N GLU A 198 5.64 3.20 -4.02
CA GLU A 198 5.78 2.34 -2.85
C GLU A 198 5.92 0.88 -3.27
N MET A 199 6.58 0.09 -2.42
CA MET A 199 6.66 -1.35 -2.58
C MET A 199 6.35 -2.02 -1.24
N HIS A 200 5.41 -2.94 -1.24
CA HIS A 200 5.16 -3.82 -0.11
C HIS A 200 6.13 -5.00 -0.14
N ILE A 201 6.70 -5.26 1.03
CA ILE A 201 7.81 -6.20 1.21
C ILE A 201 7.45 -7.17 2.33
N HIS A 202 6.88 -8.31 1.98
CA HIS A 202 6.65 -9.45 2.84
C HIS A 202 6.94 -10.74 2.08
N ASP A 203 7.33 -11.80 2.77
CA ASP A 203 7.75 -13.03 2.12
C ASP A 203 6.65 -14.11 2.20
N ASN A 204 6.70 -15.04 1.27
CA ASN A 204 5.87 -16.23 1.25
C ASN A 204 6.57 -17.38 0.51
N ARG A 205 5.94 -18.57 0.51
CA ARG A 205 6.48 -19.78 -0.12
C ARG A 205 5.79 -20.15 -1.44
N GLY A 206 5.04 -19.22 -2.03
CA GLY A 206 4.35 -19.43 -3.32
C GLY A 206 3.08 -20.29 -3.23
N LEU A 207 2.56 -20.52 -2.03
CA LEU A 207 1.33 -21.29 -1.83
C LEU A 207 0.20 -20.47 -1.21
N ARG A 208 0.56 -19.52 -0.39
CA ARG A 208 -0.33 -18.74 0.45
C ARG A 208 0.32 -17.41 0.78
N ASP A 209 -0.49 -16.41 1.00
CA ASP A 209 -0.04 -15.09 1.44
C ASP A 209 0.29 -15.11 2.95
N ASP A 210 1.51 -15.60 3.26
CA ASP A 210 1.92 -15.90 4.62
C ASP A 210 2.42 -14.68 5.41
N HIS A 211 2.77 -13.57 4.75
CA HIS A 211 3.43 -12.41 5.35
C HIS A 211 4.60 -12.79 6.28
N LEU A 212 5.47 -13.68 5.80
CA LEU A 212 6.68 -14.07 6.51
C LEU A 212 7.68 -12.90 6.58
N PRO A 213 8.57 -12.89 7.56
CA PRO A 213 9.71 -11.98 7.56
C PRO A 213 10.52 -12.08 6.27
N VAL A 214 11.05 -10.95 5.83
CA VAL A 214 11.88 -10.83 4.63
C VAL A 214 13.05 -11.83 4.69
N GLY A 215 13.15 -12.69 3.68
CA GLY A 215 14.19 -13.73 3.57
C GLY A 215 13.85 -15.06 4.26
N GLU A 216 12.64 -15.24 4.81
CA GLU A 216 12.19 -16.51 5.43
C GLU A 216 11.24 -17.32 4.52
N GLY A 217 10.90 -16.78 3.37
CA GLY A 217 10.14 -17.45 2.31
C GLY A 217 11.00 -17.80 1.11
N SER A 218 10.47 -17.51 -0.08
CA SER A 218 11.08 -17.90 -1.36
C SER A 218 11.30 -16.73 -2.31
N ILE A 219 10.97 -15.49 -1.92
CA ILE A 219 11.05 -14.33 -2.79
C ILE A 219 12.49 -13.81 -2.86
N ASN A 220 12.99 -13.60 -4.07
CA ASN A 220 14.29 -13.00 -4.30
C ASN A 220 14.23 -11.46 -4.17
N PHE A 221 14.15 -10.94 -2.94
CA PHE A 221 14.11 -9.49 -2.69
C PHE A 221 15.34 -8.74 -3.20
N ARG A 222 16.51 -9.37 -3.18
CA ARG A 222 17.70 -8.77 -3.78
C ARG A 222 17.47 -8.47 -5.27
N GLY A 223 16.91 -9.42 -6.01
CA GLY A 223 16.56 -9.24 -7.43
C GLY A 223 15.46 -8.19 -7.64
N VAL A 224 14.45 -8.13 -6.76
CA VAL A 224 13.38 -7.11 -6.78
C VAL A 224 13.98 -5.71 -6.62
N LEU A 225 14.83 -5.51 -5.61
CA LEU A 225 15.40 -4.20 -5.28
C LEU A 225 16.44 -3.74 -6.31
N LEU A 226 17.21 -4.67 -6.88
CA LEU A 226 18.11 -4.37 -8.00
C LEU A 226 17.31 -3.92 -9.23
N ALA A 227 16.22 -4.61 -9.58
CA ALA A 227 15.37 -4.22 -10.71
C ALA A 227 14.82 -2.79 -10.57
N ALA A 228 14.41 -2.38 -9.36
CA ALA A 228 14.00 -1.01 -9.10
C ALA A 228 15.18 -0.02 -9.26
N GLY A 229 16.36 -0.37 -8.75
CA GLY A 229 17.56 0.43 -8.88
C GLY A 229 18.01 0.61 -10.35
N ASP A 230 18.01 -0.47 -11.13
CA ASP A 230 18.35 -0.46 -12.56
C ASP A 230 17.37 0.40 -13.39
N ALA A 231 16.11 0.46 -12.96
CA ALA A 231 15.09 1.33 -13.55
C ALA A 231 15.19 2.80 -13.06
N GLY A 232 16.12 3.13 -12.17
CA GLY A 232 16.28 4.46 -11.60
C GLY A 232 15.16 4.85 -10.61
N ILE A 233 14.43 3.87 -10.05
CA ILE A 233 13.28 4.09 -9.19
C ILE A 233 13.70 3.89 -7.72
N THR A 234 13.29 4.81 -6.86
CA THR A 234 13.54 4.75 -5.41
C THR A 234 12.20 4.84 -4.65
N PRO A 235 11.43 3.74 -4.59
CA PRO A 235 10.14 3.73 -3.91
C PRO A 235 10.32 3.70 -2.39
N ILE A 236 9.26 4.05 -1.66
CA ILE A 236 9.11 3.72 -0.25
C ILE A 236 9.09 2.19 -0.14
N LEU A 237 9.77 1.64 0.86
CA LEU A 237 9.78 0.20 1.12
C LEU A 237 9.00 -0.09 2.41
N THR A 238 7.84 -0.67 2.30
CA THR A 238 6.96 -0.95 3.43
C THR A 238 6.97 -2.43 3.77
N VAL A 239 7.50 -2.80 4.93
CA VAL A 239 7.37 -4.17 5.43
C VAL A 239 5.97 -4.39 6.02
N GLU A 240 5.36 -5.54 5.74
CA GLU A 240 4.00 -5.88 6.16
C GLU A 240 3.96 -7.07 7.12
N PRO A 241 4.28 -6.87 8.40
CA PRO A 241 4.24 -7.93 9.39
C PRO A 241 2.81 -8.20 9.87
N HIS A 242 2.29 -9.42 9.69
CA HIS A 242 1.04 -9.87 10.31
C HIS A 242 1.20 -10.31 11.77
N ARG A 243 2.44 -10.39 12.25
CA ARG A 243 2.78 -10.73 13.63
C ARG A 243 3.79 -9.74 14.18
N GLU A 244 3.65 -9.40 15.45
CA GLU A 244 4.50 -8.39 16.08
C GLU A 244 5.99 -8.76 16.08
N ASP A 245 6.30 -10.05 16.24
CA ASP A 245 7.67 -10.58 16.20
C ASP A 245 8.30 -10.56 14.79
N HIS A 246 7.49 -10.42 13.73
CA HIS A 246 7.97 -10.31 12.35
C HIS A 246 8.56 -8.93 12.02
N PHE A 247 8.12 -7.86 12.71
CA PHE A 247 8.53 -6.48 12.42
C PHE A 247 10.04 -6.29 12.41
N PHE A 248 10.70 -6.56 13.55
CA PHE A 248 12.15 -6.33 13.64
C PHE A 248 12.94 -7.24 12.71
N ARG A 249 12.52 -8.49 12.54
CA ARG A 249 13.17 -9.45 11.65
C ARG A 249 13.11 -8.95 10.21
N SER A 250 11.95 -8.50 9.74
CA SER A 250 11.77 -7.95 8.40
C SER A 250 12.63 -6.70 8.17
N VAL A 251 12.62 -5.75 9.11
CA VAL A 251 13.41 -4.51 8.99
C VAL A 251 14.91 -4.80 8.96
N VAL A 252 15.39 -5.70 9.82
CA VAL A 252 16.82 -6.07 9.88
C VAL A 252 17.24 -6.76 8.58
N SER A 253 16.46 -7.75 8.11
CA SER A 253 16.76 -8.46 6.86
C SER A 253 16.71 -7.54 5.64
N LEU A 254 15.70 -6.66 5.55
CA LEU A 254 15.61 -5.69 4.45
C LEU A 254 16.82 -4.75 4.41
N ARG A 255 17.25 -4.24 5.58
CA ARG A 255 18.45 -3.38 5.67
C ARG A 255 19.73 -4.11 5.29
N ALA A 256 19.87 -5.38 5.66
CA ALA A 256 21.02 -6.19 5.25
C ALA A 256 21.07 -6.35 3.72
N ILE A 257 19.93 -6.64 3.07
CA ILE A 257 19.85 -6.73 1.61
C ILE A 257 20.21 -5.38 0.97
N LEU A 258 19.66 -4.27 1.52
CA LEU A 258 19.96 -2.92 0.99
C LEU A 258 21.44 -2.55 1.12
N ALA A 259 22.10 -2.95 2.19
CA ALA A 259 23.53 -2.72 2.38
C ALA A 259 24.40 -3.54 1.40
N ASP A 260 23.94 -4.75 1.04
CA ASP A 260 24.63 -5.64 0.09
C ASP A 260 24.53 -5.17 -1.37
N ILE A 261 23.54 -4.38 -1.72
CA ILE A 261 23.30 -3.88 -3.08
C ILE A 261 23.64 -2.39 -3.28
N ALA A 262 24.11 -1.70 -2.22
CA ALA A 262 24.49 -0.28 -2.26
C ALA A 262 25.88 -0.08 -2.87
#